data_4fbeff8a9847954eb1c12a9a4e7e9a05
#
_entry.id   4fbeff8a9847954eb1c12a9a4e7e9a05
#
_cell.length_a   1.000
_cell.length_b   1.000
_cell.length_c   1.000
_cell.angle_alpha   90.00
_cell.angle_beta   90.00
_cell.angle_gamma   90.00
#
_symmetry.space_group_name_H-M   'P 1'
#
loop_
_entity.id
_entity.type
_entity.pdbx_description
1 polymer ?
#
loop_
_entity_poly.entity_id
_entity_poly.type
_entity_poly.pdbx_seq_one_letter_code
_entity_poly.pdbx_strand_id
1 'polypeptide(L)'
;SGIVANGQLIYGHDGFAGELGHTVIIPDGRLHQGTGKKGSLESYASATGVRLNALEFLEKSTKPSLLRAIPTEKIDSKKVHEAALEGDELAKEIFDYTGKILGMALANFVMFSSPEAIVLFGGLTKAGDLILKPTVQAMEANVIQIFKNKVKILYSDLKEADAAILGASALVWDA
;
A
#
# COMPACT_ATOMS: atom_id res chain seq x y z
N SER A 1 -8.31 -1.76 6.30
CA SER A 1 -8.04 -0.42 6.87
C SER A 1 -9.15 0.01 7.79
N GLY A 2 -8.90 1.02 8.65
CA GLY A 2 -9.90 1.63 9.52
C GLY A 2 -10.10 3.10 9.16
N ILE A 3 -11.33 3.58 9.32
CA ILE A 3 -11.69 4.98 9.13
C ILE A 3 -12.16 5.53 10.48
N VAL A 4 -11.51 6.58 10.96
CA VAL A 4 -11.89 7.25 12.20
C VAL A 4 -12.43 8.65 11.87
N ALA A 5 -13.63 8.97 12.32
CA ALA A 5 -14.24 10.29 12.16
C ALA A 5 -14.82 10.76 13.51
N ASN A 6 -14.49 12.00 13.89
CA ASN A 6 -14.90 12.58 15.19
C ASN A 6 -14.51 11.72 16.39
N GLY A 7 -13.34 11.07 16.33
CA GLY A 7 -12.85 10.20 17.40
C GLY A 7 -13.49 8.81 17.43
N GLN A 8 -14.38 8.47 16.51
CA GLN A 8 -15.07 7.18 16.47
C GLN A 8 -14.68 6.38 15.24
N LEU A 9 -14.52 5.06 15.42
CA LEU A 9 -14.30 4.13 14.32
C LEU A 9 -15.59 3.99 13.50
N ILE A 10 -15.48 4.11 12.19
CA ILE A 10 -16.58 3.85 11.26
C ILE A 10 -16.69 2.36 11.03
N TYR A 11 -17.73 1.74 11.55
CA TYR A 11 -18.01 0.31 11.39
C TYR A 11 -18.71 -0.03 10.06
N GLY A 12 -19.55 0.87 9.55
CA GLY A 12 -20.51 0.55 8.48
C GLY A 12 -21.68 -0.30 9.02
N HIS A 13 -22.63 -0.62 8.13
CA HIS A 13 -23.83 -1.38 8.53
C HIS A 13 -23.50 -2.78 9.03
N ASP A 14 -22.61 -3.50 8.35
CA ASP A 14 -22.26 -4.89 8.64
C ASP A 14 -20.87 -5.06 9.31
N GLY A 15 -20.26 -3.96 9.76
CA GLY A 15 -18.94 -3.99 10.39
C GLY A 15 -17.76 -4.09 9.43
N PHE A 16 -17.97 -3.92 8.12
CA PHE A 16 -16.95 -4.08 7.08
C PHE A 16 -16.47 -2.77 6.45
N ALA A 17 -16.75 -1.62 7.08
CA ALA A 17 -16.20 -0.37 6.58
C ALA A 17 -14.67 -0.38 6.58
N GLY A 18 -14.07 0.21 5.57
CA GLY A 18 -12.61 0.30 5.49
C GLY A 18 -11.94 -0.80 4.68
N GLU A 19 -12.67 -1.64 3.93
CA GLU A 19 -12.12 -2.63 3.00
C GLU A 19 -11.52 -1.96 1.74
N LEU A 20 -10.72 -0.90 1.96
CA LEU A 20 -10.15 -0.05 0.91
C LEU A 20 -9.12 -0.77 0.03
N GLY A 21 -8.47 -1.83 0.54
CA GLY A 21 -7.57 -2.69 -0.23
C GLY A 21 -8.26 -3.41 -1.39
N HIS A 22 -9.58 -3.62 -1.29
CA HIS A 22 -10.36 -4.30 -2.31
C HIS A 22 -11.03 -3.35 -3.33
N THR A 23 -10.77 -2.04 -3.23
CA THR A 23 -11.20 -1.08 -4.26
C THR A 23 -10.47 -1.34 -5.57
N VAL A 24 -11.19 -1.24 -6.70
CA VAL A 24 -10.60 -1.41 -8.03
C VAL A 24 -9.83 -0.15 -8.38
N ILE A 25 -8.51 -0.27 -8.58
CA ILE A 25 -7.64 0.82 -9.01
C ILE A 25 -7.16 0.67 -10.45
N ILE A 26 -7.09 -0.55 -10.94
CA ILE A 26 -6.77 -0.86 -12.34
C ILE A 26 -7.90 -1.73 -12.90
N PRO A 27 -8.86 -1.18 -13.64
CA PRO A 27 -9.91 -1.96 -14.28
C PRO A 27 -9.32 -3.09 -15.12
N ASP A 28 -9.91 -4.29 -15.04
CA ASP A 28 -9.44 -5.51 -15.72
C ASP A 28 -7.98 -5.91 -15.44
N GLY A 29 -7.38 -5.35 -14.40
CA GLY A 29 -6.01 -5.64 -13.98
C GLY A 29 -5.86 -7.04 -13.38
N ARG A 30 -4.81 -7.20 -12.57
CA ARG A 30 -4.42 -8.48 -11.96
C ARG A 30 -5.55 -9.10 -11.14
N LEU A 31 -5.75 -10.42 -11.31
CA LEU A 31 -6.68 -11.18 -10.50
C LEU A 31 -6.16 -11.30 -9.05
N HIS A 32 -6.99 -10.94 -8.10
CA HIS A 32 -6.75 -11.20 -6.69
C HIS A 32 -7.28 -12.59 -6.33
N GLN A 33 -6.38 -13.53 -6.05
CA GLN A 33 -6.73 -14.95 -5.86
C GLN A 33 -7.73 -15.19 -4.72
N GLY A 34 -7.60 -14.43 -3.61
CA GLY A 34 -8.46 -14.62 -2.44
C GLY A 34 -9.91 -14.20 -2.65
N THR A 35 -10.15 -13.21 -3.52
CA THR A 35 -11.51 -12.64 -3.73
C THR A 35 -12.08 -12.92 -5.10
N GLY A 36 -11.28 -13.40 -6.05
CA GLY A 36 -11.69 -13.53 -7.46
C GLY A 36 -11.93 -12.19 -8.17
N LYS A 37 -11.63 -11.06 -7.56
CA LYS A 37 -11.77 -9.73 -8.15
C LYS A 37 -10.52 -9.34 -8.93
N LYS A 38 -10.70 -8.53 -9.98
CA LYS A 38 -9.58 -7.99 -10.76
C LYS A 38 -9.27 -6.55 -10.37
N GLY A 39 -7.99 -6.21 -10.40
CA GLY A 39 -7.53 -4.83 -10.33
C GLY A 39 -7.62 -4.16 -8.97
N SER A 40 -7.79 -4.92 -7.88
CA SER A 40 -7.85 -4.37 -6.53
C SER A 40 -6.51 -3.76 -6.11
N LEU A 41 -6.56 -2.74 -5.25
CA LEU A 41 -5.37 -2.10 -4.69
C LEU A 41 -4.42 -3.12 -4.05
N GLU A 42 -4.94 -4.06 -3.27
CA GLU A 42 -4.15 -5.09 -2.58
C GLU A 42 -3.35 -5.97 -3.56
N SER A 43 -3.86 -6.22 -4.77
CA SER A 43 -3.16 -6.98 -5.81
C SER A 43 -1.85 -6.30 -6.25
N TYR A 44 -1.65 -5.01 -5.97
CA TYR A 44 -0.49 -4.23 -6.38
C TYR A 44 0.30 -3.65 -5.21
N ALA A 45 -0.38 -3.17 -4.17
CA ALA A 45 0.21 -2.42 -3.06
C ALA A 45 0.16 -3.15 -1.72
N SER A 46 0.39 -4.45 -1.74
CA SER A 46 0.63 -5.30 -0.58
C SER A 46 2.00 -5.99 -0.70
N ALA A 47 2.43 -6.73 0.32
CA ALA A 47 3.65 -7.54 0.23
C ALA A 47 3.59 -8.55 -0.93
N THR A 48 2.44 -9.22 -1.11
CA THR A 48 2.18 -10.10 -2.26
C THR A 48 2.15 -9.30 -3.57
N GLY A 49 1.54 -8.10 -3.55
CA GLY A 49 1.50 -7.20 -4.69
C GLY A 49 2.91 -6.80 -5.18
N VAL A 50 3.81 -6.42 -4.26
CA VAL A 50 5.22 -6.11 -4.59
C VAL A 50 5.91 -7.31 -5.24
N ARG A 51 5.73 -8.52 -4.68
CA ARG A 51 6.26 -9.74 -5.28
C ARG A 51 5.76 -9.92 -6.72
N LEU A 52 4.46 -9.80 -6.94
CA LEU A 52 3.86 -9.97 -8.26
C LEU A 52 4.31 -8.86 -9.24
N ASN A 53 4.44 -7.62 -8.76
CA ASN A 53 5.04 -6.54 -9.54
C ASN A 53 6.47 -6.91 -9.96
N ALA A 54 7.29 -7.45 -9.03
CA ALA A 54 8.64 -7.85 -9.33
C ALA A 54 8.71 -8.92 -10.42
N LEU A 55 7.85 -9.93 -10.36
CA LEU A 55 7.79 -10.98 -11.39
C LEU A 55 7.42 -10.43 -12.76
N GLU A 56 6.41 -9.53 -12.82
CA GLU A 56 6.02 -8.89 -14.07
C GLU A 56 7.12 -7.97 -14.65
N PHE A 57 7.83 -7.24 -13.80
CA PHE A 57 8.93 -6.38 -14.23
C PHE A 57 10.13 -7.20 -14.72
N LEU A 58 10.46 -8.30 -14.06
CA LEU A 58 11.52 -9.21 -14.49
C LEU A 58 11.21 -9.89 -15.83
N GLU A 59 9.95 -10.20 -16.09
CA GLU A 59 9.49 -10.77 -17.36
C GLU A 59 9.55 -9.74 -18.52
N LYS A 60 9.06 -8.52 -18.24
CA LYS A 60 8.91 -7.47 -19.27
C LYS A 60 10.19 -6.68 -19.54
N SER A 61 11.16 -6.71 -18.64
CA SER A 61 12.39 -5.91 -18.73
C SER A 61 13.61 -6.80 -18.93
N THR A 62 14.55 -6.33 -19.76
CA THR A 62 15.88 -6.93 -19.95
C THR A 62 16.96 -6.26 -19.07
N LYS A 63 16.59 -5.27 -18.23
CA LYS A 63 17.53 -4.58 -17.35
C LYS A 63 18.23 -5.57 -16.42
N PRO A 64 19.54 -5.36 -16.14
CA PRO A 64 20.22 -6.10 -15.08
C PRO A 64 19.50 -5.92 -13.74
N SER A 65 19.42 -6.98 -12.94
CA SER A 65 18.84 -6.93 -11.61
C SER A 65 19.38 -8.08 -10.76
N LEU A 66 19.64 -7.81 -9.50
CA LEU A 66 20.02 -8.81 -8.48
C LEU A 66 18.92 -9.86 -8.30
N LEU A 67 17.67 -9.47 -8.53
CA LEU A 67 16.51 -10.36 -8.44
C LEU A 67 16.54 -11.50 -9.44
N ARG A 68 17.27 -11.38 -10.57
CA ARG A 68 17.40 -12.43 -11.59
C ARG A 68 18.20 -13.64 -11.12
N ALA A 69 19.06 -13.44 -10.10
CA ALA A 69 19.81 -14.54 -9.48
C ALA A 69 19.00 -15.31 -8.44
N ILE A 70 17.81 -14.85 -8.09
CA ILE A 70 16.96 -15.47 -7.08
C ILE A 70 15.92 -16.37 -7.77
N PRO A 71 15.74 -17.62 -7.33
CA PRO A 71 14.66 -18.46 -7.81
C PRO A 71 13.30 -17.76 -7.67
N THR A 72 12.47 -17.82 -8.70
CA THR A 72 11.20 -17.06 -8.79
C THR A 72 10.27 -17.31 -7.59
N GLU A 73 10.24 -18.52 -7.07
CA GLU A 73 9.44 -18.90 -5.90
C GLU A 73 9.95 -18.33 -4.58
N LYS A 74 11.22 -17.88 -4.56
CA LYS A 74 11.87 -17.25 -3.38
C LYS A 74 11.87 -15.73 -3.41
N ILE A 75 11.40 -15.12 -4.52
CA ILE A 75 11.23 -13.68 -4.59
C ILE A 75 10.04 -13.29 -3.72
N ASP A 76 10.27 -12.37 -2.79
CA ASP A 76 9.27 -11.75 -1.93
C ASP A 76 9.54 -10.23 -1.82
N SER A 77 8.64 -9.51 -1.14
CA SER A 77 8.78 -8.06 -0.96
C SER A 77 10.06 -7.66 -0.21
N LYS A 78 10.55 -8.52 0.68
CA LYS A 78 11.79 -8.29 1.42
C LYS A 78 13.00 -8.38 0.50
N LYS A 79 13.06 -9.37 -0.39
CA LYS A 79 14.12 -9.52 -1.39
C LYS A 79 14.16 -8.35 -2.37
N VAL A 80 12.98 -7.86 -2.78
CA VAL A 80 12.89 -6.66 -3.62
C VAL A 80 13.44 -5.44 -2.87
N HIS A 81 13.12 -5.30 -1.59
CA HIS A 81 13.63 -4.21 -0.75
C HIS A 81 15.16 -4.30 -0.57
N GLU A 82 15.70 -5.48 -0.23
CA GLU A 82 17.14 -5.71 -0.10
C GLU A 82 17.86 -5.33 -1.40
N ALA A 83 17.40 -5.79 -2.55
CA ALA A 83 17.97 -5.44 -3.85
C ALA A 83 17.93 -3.92 -4.12
N ALA A 84 16.82 -3.25 -3.80
CA ALA A 84 16.70 -1.79 -3.98
C ALA A 84 17.71 -1.02 -3.11
N LEU A 85 17.96 -1.47 -1.87
CA LEU A 85 18.98 -0.90 -0.97
C LEU A 85 20.41 -1.10 -1.50
N GLU A 86 20.67 -2.21 -2.20
CA GLU A 86 21.95 -2.50 -2.85
C GLU A 86 22.13 -1.72 -4.18
N GLY A 87 21.17 -0.88 -4.55
CA GLY A 87 21.26 -0.04 -5.73
C GLY A 87 20.63 -0.60 -7.00
N ASP A 88 19.90 -1.72 -6.92
CA ASP A 88 19.20 -2.33 -8.06
C ASP A 88 18.12 -1.39 -8.61
N GLU A 89 18.34 -0.88 -9.81
CA GLU A 89 17.43 0.09 -10.43
C GLU A 89 16.07 -0.54 -10.77
N LEU A 90 16.00 -1.81 -11.15
CA LEU A 90 14.72 -2.47 -11.42
C LEU A 90 13.91 -2.64 -10.13
N ALA A 91 14.58 -2.98 -9.02
CA ALA A 91 13.93 -3.08 -7.71
C ALA A 91 13.39 -1.71 -7.23
N LYS A 92 14.12 -0.62 -7.49
CA LYS A 92 13.63 0.74 -7.22
C LYS A 92 12.42 1.08 -8.09
N GLU A 93 12.43 0.73 -9.38
CA GLU A 93 11.28 0.94 -10.29
C GLU A 93 10.04 0.16 -9.83
N ILE A 94 10.21 -1.03 -9.24
CA ILE A 94 9.10 -1.80 -8.68
C ILE A 94 8.48 -1.07 -7.49
N PHE A 95 9.28 -0.47 -6.60
CA PHE A 95 8.76 0.33 -5.50
C PHE A 95 8.14 1.64 -5.98
N ASP A 96 8.72 2.30 -6.97
CA ASP A 96 8.14 3.49 -7.61
C ASP A 96 6.76 3.20 -8.20
N TYR A 97 6.64 2.11 -8.95
CA TYR A 97 5.35 1.65 -9.50
C TYR A 97 4.34 1.35 -8.39
N THR A 98 4.76 0.60 -7.37
CA THR A 98 3.90 0.26 -6.23
C THR A 98 3.41 1.51 -5.51
N GLY A 99 4.32 2.46 -5.25
CA GLY A 99 3.99 3.73 -4.61
C GLY A 99 3.05 4.59 -5.44
N LYS A 100 3.22 4.62 -6.77
CA LYS A 100 2.30 5.33 -7.66
C LYS A 100 0.88 4.76 -7.60
N ILE A 101 0.73 3.44 -7.62
CA ILE A 101 -0.59 2.79 -7.48
C ILE A 101 -1.20 3.12 -6.12
N LEU A 102 -0.42 3.01 -5.05
CA LEU A 102 -0.89 3.36 -3.71
C LEU A 102 -1.31 4.83 -3.65
N GLY A 103 -0.50 5.75 -4.15
CA GLY A 103 -0.80 7.18 -4.12
C GLY A 103 -2.07 7.55 -4.91
N MET A 104 -2.31 6.94 -6.06
CA MET A 104 -3.58 7.12 -6.79
C MET A 104 -4.79 6.63 -5.97
N ALA A 105 -4.67 5.49 -5.29
CA ALA A 105 -5.73 5.01 -4.42
C ALA A 105 -5.96 5.96 -3.24
N LEU A 106 -4.88 6.41 -2.59
CA LEU A 106 -4.98 7.36 -1.47
C LEU A 106 -5.62 8.68 -1.91
N ALA A 107 -5.35 9.16 -3.13
CA ALA A 107 -6.01 10.34 -3.67
C ALA A 107 -7.54 10.16 -3.75
N ASN A 108 -8.00 8.98 -4.20
CA ASN A 108 -9.44 8.67 -4.21
C ASN A 108 -10.03 8.65 -2.79
N PHE A 109 -9.31 8.10 -1.81
CA PHE A 109 -9.77 8.05 -0.42
C PHE A 109 -9.78 9.45 0.22
N VAL A 110 -8.81 10.30 -0.11
CA VAL A 110 -8.80 11.72 0.30
C VAL A 110 -10.03 12.44 -0.25
N MET A 111 -10.33 12.28 -1.52
CA MET A 111 -11.50 12.93 -2.13
C MET A 111 -12.83 12.41 -1.58
N PHE A 112 -12.87 11.16 -1.13
CA PHE A 112 -14.06 10.55 -0.54
C PHE A 112 -14.29 10.98 0.91
N SER A 113 -13.24 10.98 1.76
CA SER A 113 -13.39 11.11 3.21
C SER A 113 -12.79 12.39 3.80
N SER A 114 -12.01 13.17 3.01
CA SER A 114 -11.34 14.40 3.47
C SER A 114 -10.61 14.24 4.81
N PRO A 115 -9.69 13.27 4.96
CA PRO A 115 -9.05 12.99 6.22
C PRO A 115 -8.01 14.07 6.57
N GLU A 116 -7.76 14.28 7.85
CA GLU A 116 -6.63 15.08 8.33
C GLU A 116 -5.28 14.44 7.99
N ALA A 117 -5.20 13.12 8.17
CA ALA A 117 -4.02 12.33 7.89
C ALA A 117 -4.37 10.91 7.47
N ILE A 118 -3.44 10.27 6.76
CA ILE A 118 -3.45 8.84 6.47
C ILE A 118 -2.26 8.22 7.20
N VAL A 119 -2.54 7.25 8.07
CA VAL A 119 -1.51 6.54 8.82
C VAL A 119 -1.25 5.20 8.15
N LEU A 120 -0.03 5.00 7.67
CA LEU A 120 0.42 3.75 7.07
C LEU A 120 1.00 2.83 8.14
N PHE A 121 0.62 1.56 8.08
CA PHE A 121 1.06 0.53 9.00
C PHE A 121 1.34 -0.79 8.26
N GLY A 122 2.25 -1.60 8.81
CA GLY A 122 2.57 -2.93 8.29
C GLY A 122 3.91 -3.03 7.57
N GLY A 123 4.28 -4.26 7.17
CA GLY A 123 5.62 -4.58 6.67
C GLY A 123 6.10 -3.78 5.47
N LEU A 124 5.19 -3.31 4.62
CA LEU A 124 5.54 -2.52 3.44
C LEU A 124 6.12 -1.13 3.81
N THR A 125 5.75 -0.58 4.98
CA THR A 125 6.28 0.70 5.46
C THR A 125 7.78 0.65 5.77
N LYS A 126 8.35 -0.54 5.98
CA LYS A 126 9.79 -0.75 6.18
C LYS A 126 10.64 -0.34 4.97
N ALA A 127 10.03 -0.23 3.79
CA ALA A 127 10.70 0.28 2.60
C ALA A 127 10.95 1.80 2.66
N GLY A 128 10.41 2.51 3.67
CA GLY A 128 10.69 3.92 3.91
C GLY A 128 10.45 4.80 2.69
N ASP A 129 11.43 5.61 2.35
CA ASP A 129 11.36 6.55 1.22
C ASP A 129 11.18 5.89 -0.15
N LEU A 130 11.58 4.63 -0.32
CA LEU A 130 11.37 3.90 -1.58
C LEU A 130 9.90 3.79 -1.94
N ILE A 131 9.02 3.66 -0.95
CA ILE A 131 7.56 3.59 -1.16
C ILE A 131 6.88 4.94 -0.85
N LEU A 132 7.32 5.67 0.18
CA LEU A 132 6.65 6.88 0.63
C LEU A 132 6.72 8.00 -0.40
N LYS A 133 7.91 8.29 -0.93
CA LYS A 133 8.09 9.38 -1.90
C LYS A 133 7.18 9.24 -3.14
N PRO A 134 7.20 8.12 -3.87
CA PRO A 134 6.31 7.95 -5.01
C PRO A 134 4.82 7.94 -4.61
N THR A 135 4.48 7.45 -3.41
CA THR A 135 3.11 7.48 -2.90
C THR A 135 2.63 8.92 -2.69
N VAL A 136 3.40 9.75 -1.98
CA VAL A 136 3.07 11.16 -1.76
C VAL A 136 2.96 11.90 -3.08
N GLN A 137 3.94 11.74 -3.97
CA GLN A 137 3.94 12.39 -5.28
C GLN A 137 2.71 12.02 -6.10
N ALA A 138 2.37 10.74 -6.15
CA ALA A 138 1.21 10.28 -6.90
C ALA A 138 -0.11 10.74 -6.25
N MET A 139 -0.22 10.70 -4.92
CA MET A 139 -1.40 11.24 -4.22
C MET A 139 -1.58 12.72 -4.55
N GLU A 140 -0.54 13.52 -4.35
CA GLU A 140 -0.58 14.95 -4.63
C GLU A 140 -0.87 15.26 -6.11
N ALA A 141 -0.36 14.46 -7.04
CA ALA A 141 -0.64 14.63 -8.46
C ALA A 141 -2.13 14.40 -8.82
N ASN A 142 -2.81 13.53 -8.07
CA ASN A 142 -4.15 13.06 -8.38
C ASN A 142 -5.28 13.68 -7.55
N VAL A 143 -4.98 14.37 -6.43
CA VAL A 143 -6.01 15.11 -5.70
C VAL A 143 -6.36 16.43 -6.40
N ILE A 144 -7.61 16.88 -6.27
CA ILE A 144 -8.04 18.21 -6.75
C ILE A 144 -7.45 19.33 -5.90
N GLN A 145 -7.45 20.55 -6.43
CA GLN A 145 -6.73 21.69 -5.85
C GLN A 145 -7.05 21.96 -4.38
N ILE A 146 -8.28 21.74 -3.94
CA ILE A 146 -8.68 21.99 -2.55
C ILE A 146 -8.00 21.09 -1.53
N PHE A 147 -7.45 19.93 -1.95
CA PHE A 147 -6.74 18.97 -1.09
C PHE A 147 -5.22 19.05 -1.19
N LYS A 148 -4.68 19.82 -2.16
CA LYS A 148 -3.24 19.92 -2.36
C LYS A 148 -2.51 20.33 -1.08
N ASN A 149 -1.49 19.54 -0.71
CA ASN A 149 -0.63 19.76 0.46
C ASN A 149 -1.35 19.85 1.81
N LYS A 150 -2.56 19.27 1.94
CA LYS A 150 -3.35 19.33 3.17
C LYS A 150 -3.33 18.04 3.96
N VAL A 151 -3.33 16.89 3.28
CA VAL A 151 -3.42 15.58 3.92
C VAL A 151 -2.02 15.04 4.17
N LYS A 152 -1.72 14.70 5.41
CA LYS A 152 -0.43 14.13 5.79
C LYS A 152 -0.45 12.61 5.59
N ILE A 153 0.64 12.06 5.07
CA ILE A 153 0.89 10.61 5.13
C ILE A 153 1.90 10.38 6.25
N LEU A 154 1.53 9.60 7.23
CA LEU A 154 2.32 9.31 8.43
C LEU A 154 2.59 7.82 8.53
N TYR A 155 3.66 7.44 9.21
CA TYR A 155 3.87 6.06 9.64
C TYR A 155 3.36 5.89 11.07
N SER A 156 2.78 4.72 11.34
CA SER A 156 2.40 4.36 12.71
C SER A 156 3.65 4.07 13.54
N ASP A 157 3.66 4.58 14.77
CA ASP A 157 4.68 4.25 15.78
C ASP A 157 4.39 2.93 16.51
N LEU A 158 3.23 2.30 16.26
CA LEU A 158 2.88 1.04 16.87
C LEU A 158 3.76 -0.10 16.31
N LYS A 159 4.27 -0.93 17.21
CA LYS A 159 4.96 -2.16 16.81
C LYS A 159 3.95 -3.17 16.24
N GLU A 160 4.34 -3.86 15.17
CA GLU A 160 3.46 -4.85 14.50
C GLU A 160 2.92 -5.92 15.47
N ALA A 161 3.76 -6.39 16.41
CA ALA A 161 3.37 -7.40 17.39
C ALA A 161 2.29 -6.89 18.38
N ASP A 162 2.30 -5.59 18.69
CA ASP A 162 1.44 -5.01 19.71
C ASP A 162 0.14 -4.45 19.13
N ALA A 163 0.15 -4.04 17.84
CA ALA A 163 -0.97 -3.34 17.22
C ALA A 163 -2.27 -4.15 17.21
N ALA A 164 -2.20 -5.45 16.91
CA ALA A 164 -3.39 -6.31 16.92
C ALA A 164 -3.97 -6.48 18.31
N ILE A 165 -3.11 -6.63 19.34
CA ILE A 165 -3.52 -6.78 20.73
C ILE A 165 -4.12 -5.47 21.24
N LEU A 166 -3.46 -4.35 20.98
CA LEU A 166 -3.94 -3.02 21.39
C LEU A 166 -5.25 -2.67 20.68
N GLY A 167 -5.36 -2.97 19.37
CA GLY A 167 -6.60 -2.75 18.64
C GLY A 167 -7.77 -3.58 19.16
N ALA A 168 -7.53 -4.88 19.41
CA ALA A 168 -8.56 -5.74 19.99
C ALA A 168 -8.96 -5.29 21.40
N SER A 169 -8.01 -4.85 22.23
CA SER A 169 -8.32 -4.35 23.58
C SER A 169 -9.08 -3.02 23.55
N ALA A 170 -8.78 -2.16 22.56
CA ALA A 170 -9.49 -0.87 22.43
C ALA A 170 -10.99 -1.05 22.20
N LEU A 171 -11.41 -2.09 21.46
CA LEU A 171 -12.83 -2.37 21.21
C LEU A 171 -13.65 -2.65 22.50
N VAL A 172 -12.99 -3.06 23.58
CA VAL A 172 -13.66 -3.34 24.87
C VAL A 172 -13.95 -2.05 25.65
N TRP A 173 -13.24 -0.96 25.37
CA TRP A 173 -13.43 0.32 26.06
C TRP A 173 -14.55 1.18 25.45
N ASP A 174 -14.95 0.87 24.23
CA ASP A 174 -16.03 1.55 23.51
C ASP A 174 -17.39 0.80 23.58
N ALA A 175 -17.47 -0.29 24.38
CA ALA A 175 -18.66 -1.14 24.48
C ALA A 175 -19.56 -0.73 25.69
#